data_a7df7e6a824dc75e5ed939c6b54f5657
#
_entry.id   a7df7e6a824dc75e5ed939c6b54f5657
#
_cell.length_a   1.000
_cell.length_b   1.000
_cell.length_c   1.000
_cell.angle_alpha   90.00
_cell.angle_beta   90.00
_cell.angle_gamma   90.00
#
_symmetry.space_group_name_H-M   'P 1'
#
loop_
_entity.id
_entity.type
_entity.pdbx_description
1 polymer ?
#
loop_
_entity_poly.entity_id
_entity_poly.type
_entity_poly.pdbx_seq_one_letter_code
_entity_poly.pdbx_strand_id
1 'polypeptide(L)'
;MLRKTYKYASFQLMLIFLISFFAFSATSVTSSASAVAKNNKLHGGIEIGSRGVKGTAINFSRKGSGYDVKIIYTEVINTSIMKVKDNKFTPEALQETAEAVNKMFARMQQEYQVPVEQIYIVGSSGLRSDNKPDLVSAVTKATGKPMSFLTVEMEVQLSIAGTIPRRREDETKPLDEREASMLLDIGSGNTKGGYQLSGTGPTDEFVTMGIPFGTVSFTNEASKLRKVEADLSSFALDALLISQHTLNEQLRKEVEKKPGLLSRNRIYLSGGIVWAMATLVHPENRKAFVSLTTDDITLFHYRARNDVNALLNPDLSFIADELKRNEIKKDVESVKATFSPKNIIAGAEILNAVNSEFKLQGKNIWFARYGHLSWILSYVRGQAEKQLLTAERSTTSALK
;
A
#
# COMPACT_ATOMS: atom_id res chain seq x y z
N MET A 1 -39.86 32.59 -22.38
CA MET A 1 -40.09 33.21 -21.06
C MET A 1 -39.62 32.27 -19.97
N LEU A 2 -38.81 32.83 -19.11
CA LEU A 2 -38.31 32.35 -17.81
C LEU A 2 -37.30 31.21 -17.76
N ARG A 3 -36.02 31.64 -17.73
CA ARG A 3 -34.86 30.95 -17.15
C ARG A 3 -35.07 30.71 -15.65
N LYS A 4 -34.70 29.52 -15.15
CA LYS A 4 -34.38 29.32 -13.73
C LYS A 4 -32.99 28.70 -13.62
N THR A 5 -32.06 29.54 -13.23
CA THR A 5 -30.73 29.23 -12.72
C THR A 5 -30.85 28.64 -11.31
N TYR A 6 -30.28 27.46 -11.07
CA TYR A 6 -30.09 26.96 -9.70
C TYR A 6 -28.64 27.26 -9.25
N LYS A 7 -28.58 28.10 -8.23
CA LYS A 7 -27.36 28.45 -7.49
C LYS A 7 -26.98 27.30 -6.54
N TYR A 8 -25.70 26.97 -6.55
CA TYR A 8 -25.08 26.16 -5.52
C TYR A 8 -25.05 26.91 -4.19
N ALA A 9 -25.66 26.36 -3.15
CA ALA A 9 -25.57 26.85 -1.78
C ALA A 9 -24.46 26.09 -1.06
N SER A 10 -23.39 26.83 -0.77
CA SER A 10 -22.34 26.46 0.16
C SER A 10 -22.86 26.50 1.59
N PHE A 11 -22.73 25.39 2.32
CA PHE A 11 -23.00 25.34 3.75
C PHE A 11 -21.76 25.86 4.49
N GLN A 12 -21.74 27.13 4.80
CA GLN A 12 -20.92 27.71 5.86
C GLN A 12 -21.75 27.79 7.13
N LEU A 13 -21.38 27.04 8.13
CA LEU A 13 -21.96 27.19 9.46
C LEU A 13 -21.28 28.38 10.15
N MET A 14 -22.07 29.40 10.36
CA MET A 14 -21.85 30.63 11.07
C MET A 14 -21.75 30.36 12.56
N LEU A 15 -20.63 30.73 13.17
CA LEU A 15 -20.53 30.88 14.62
C LEU A 15 -20.29 32.36 14.93
N ILE A 16 -21.31 33.03 15.37
CA ILE A 16 -21.25 34.41 15.91
C ILE A 16 -21.45 34.33 17.42
N PHE A 17 -20.36 34.66 18.19
CA PHE A 17 -20.25 35.68 19.17
C PHE A 17 -20.84 35.63 20.51
N LEU A 18 -20.07 35.83 21.49
CA LEU A 18 -20.29 36.89 22.48
C LEU A 18 -18.94 37.35 23.07
N ILE A 19 -18.61 38.62 22.80
CA ILE A 19 -17.53 39.32 23.46
C ILE A 19 -18.10 39.83 24.80
N SER A 20 -17.53 39.39 25.92
CA SER A 20 -17.68 40.04 27.21
C SER A 20 -16.32 40.42 27.73
N PHE A 21 -16.07 41.71 27.76
CA PHE A 21 -14.96 42.34 28.42
C PHE A 21 -14.98 42.00 29.89
N PHE A 22 -13.92 41.38 30.40
CA PHE A 22 -13.52 41.48 31.79
C PHE A 22 -12.00 41.67 31.81
N ALA A 23 -11.61 42.89 32.17
CA ALA A 23 -10.28 43.20 32.59
C ALA A 23 -10.04 42.53 33.95
N PHE A 24 -9.08 41.60 34.03
CA PHE A 24 -8.54 41.14 35.31
C PHE A 24 -7.02 41.11 35.27
N SER A 25 -6.51 41.62 36.33
CA SER A 25 -5.13 41.95 36.67
C SER A 25 -4.13 40.85 36.31
N ALA A 26 -2.97 41.30 35.84
CA ALA A 26 -1.78 40.49 35.66
C ALA A 26 -1.27 39.95 37.00
N THR A 27 -1.44 38.68 37.24
CA THR A 27 -0.57 37.91 38.13
C THR A 27 0.11 36.87 37.22
N SER A 28 1.43 37.00 37.16
CA SER A 28 2.34 36.09 36.48
C SER A 28 2.22 34.68 37.08
N VAL A 29 1.35 33.86 36.50
CA VAL A 29 1.39 32.41 36.67
C VAL A 29 2.12 31.86 35.44
N THR A 30 3.41 31.67 35.58
CA THR A 30 4.17 30.79 34.70
C THR A 30 3.64 29.38 34.87
N SER A 31 2.53 29.04 34.20
CA SER A 31 1.94 27.72 34.22
C SER A 31 2.45 26.91 33.06
N SER A 32 3.13 25.89 33.36
CA SER A 32 3.06 24.48 32.90
C SER A 32 2.20 24.13 31.65
N ALA A 33 1.85 25.06 30.77
CA ALA A 33 1.24 24.78 29.46
C ALA A 33 2.21 24.12 28.45
N SER A 34 3.51 24.05 28.80
CA SER A 34 4.57 23.46 27.96
C SER A 34 4.60 21.92 27.96
N ALA A 35 3.90 21.26 28.87
CA ALA A 35 4.03 19.80 29.02
C ALA A 35 3.02 19.00 28.21
N VAL A 36 1.87 19.56 27.82
CA VAL A 36 0.81 18.83 27.10
C VAL A 36 0.99 18.89 25.57
N ALA A 37 1.66 19.89 25.05
CA ALA A 37 1.88 20.05 23.60
C ALA A 37 2.99 19.14 23.03
N LYS A 38 3.67 18.34 23.86
CA LYS A 38 4.88 17.58 23.45
C LYS A 38 4.66 16.19 22.87
N ASN A 39 3.43 15.64 22.87
CA ASN A 39 3.24 14.23 22.57
C ASN A 39 2.63 13.91 21.18
N ASN A 40 2.14 14.88 20.45
CA ASN A 40 1.58 14.66 19.13
C ASN A 40 2.58 15.12 18.08
N LYS A 41 3.15 14.18 17.33
CA LYS A 41 4.08 14.47 16.24
C LYS A 41 3.48 14.05 14.91
N LEU A 42 3.55 14.96 13.95
CA LEU A 42 3.12 14.72 12.59
C LEU A 42 4.30 14.16 11.80
N HIS A 43 4.10 13.03 11.14
CA HIS A 43 5.10 12.39 10.30
C HIS A 43 4.52 12.10 8.92
N GLY A 44 5.34 12.21 7.88
CA GLY A 44 4.96 11.93 6.51
C GLY A 44 5.84 10.87 5.88
N GLY A 45 5.24 10.05 5.01
CA GLY A 45 5.94 9.09 4.17
C GLY A 45 5.53 9.25 2.73
N ILE A 46 6.50 9.27 1.83
CA ILE A 46 6.28 9.28 0.38
C ILE A 46 6.93 8.03 -0.19
N GLU A 47 6.11 7.14 -0.73
CA GLU A 47 6.51 5.93 -1.42
C GLU A 47 6.58 6.19 -2.92
N ILE A 48 7.69 5.84 -3.55
CA ILE A 48 7.79 5.73 -5.01
C ILE A 48 7.71 4.25 -5.36
N GLY A 49 6.62 3.84 -5.99
CA GLY A 49 6.39 2.48 -6.45
C GLY A 49 6.31 2.39 -7.97
N SER A 50 6.19 1.18 -8.50
CA SER A 50 6.18 0.93 -9.96
C SER A 50 4.98 1.56 -10.71
N ARG A 51 3.94 2.02 -10.03
CA ARG A 51 2.77 2.69 -10.65
C ARG A 51 2.74 4.19 -10.41
N GLY A 52 3.62 4.68 -9.56
CA GLY A 52 3.65 6.08 -9.21
C GLY A 52 4.01 6.33 -7.75
N VAL A 53 3.55 7.44 -7.24
CA VAL A 53 3.90 7.96 -5.92
C VAL A 53 2.69 7.88 -5.00
N LYS A 54 2.91 7.39 -3.78
CA LYS A 54 1.91 7.40 -2.70
C LYS A 54 2.42 8.24 -1.54
N GLY A 55 1.58 9.15 -1.07
CA GLY A 55 1.84 9.97 0.10
C GLY A 55 0.94 9.59 1.25
N THR A 56 1.48 9.54 2.46
CA THR A 56 0.72 9.38 3.69
C THR A 56 1.28 10.27 4.79
N ALA A 57 0.40 10.90 5.58
CA ALA A 57 0.80 11.59 6.80
C ALA A 57 0.01 11.04 7.99
N ILE A 58 0.68 10.93 9.12
CA ILE A 58 0.14 10.39 10.35
C ILE A 58 0.35 11.36 11.51
N ASN A 59 -0.59 11.33 12.44
CA ASN A 59 -0.37 11.83 13.78
C ASN A 59 0.02 10.62 14.65
N PHE A 60 1.22 10.71 15.24
CA PHE A 60 1.82 9.68 16.05
C PHE A 60 1.92 10.15 17.49
N SER A 61 1.18 9.52 18.39
CA SER A 61 1.12 9.91 19.79
C SER A 61 1.34 8.73 20.72
N ARG A 62 1.89 8.99 21.90
CA ARG A 62 2.04 7.99 22.95
C ARG A 62 0.68 7.75 23.63
N LYS A 63 0.31 6.48 23.81
CA LYS A 63 -0.92 6.06 24.49
C LYS A 63 -0.60 4.93 25.49
N GLY A 64 -0.53 5.27 26.77
CA GLY A 64 -0.11 4.31 27.79
C GLY A 64 1.30 3.78 27.53
N SER A 65 1.46 2.47 27.51
CA SER A 65 2.73 1.78 27.16
C SER A 65 2.95 1.63 25.66
N GLY A 66 1.99 2.03 24.81
CA GLY A 66 2.04 1.89 23.36
C GLY A 66 1.92 3.23 22.63
N TYR A 67 1.59 3.15 21.36
CA TYR A 67 1.43 4.30 20.49
C TYR A 67 0.09 4.25 19.77
N ASP A 68 -0.51 5.40 19.54
CA ASP A 68 -1.67 5.62 18.69
C ASP A 68 -1.21 6.24 17.36
N VAL A 69 -1.71 5.70 16.25
CA VAL A 69 -1.37 6.15 14.90
C VAL A 69 -2.65 6.50 14.17
N LYS A 70 -2.83 7.78 13.88
CA LYS A 70 -3.97 8.26 13.10
C LYS A 70 -3.51 8.74 11.74
N ILE A 71 -4.01 8.15 10.67
CA ILE A 71 -3.77 8.65 9.30
C ILE A 71 -4.58 9.94 9.14
N ILE A 72 -3.91 11.02 8.75
CA ILE A 72 -4.52 12.34 8.51
C ILE A 72 -4.52 12.73 7.04
N TYR A 73 -3.70 12.07 6.23
CA TYR A 73 -3.62 12.29 4.79
C TYR A 73 -3.19 11.01 4.08
N THR A 74 -3.76 10.77 2.90
CA THR A 74 -3.28 9.80 1.93
C THR A 74 -3.65 10.24 0.52
N GLU A 75 -2.71 10.11 -0.42
CA GLU A 75 -2.91 10.42 -1.84
C GLU A 75 -2.08 9.46 -2.69
N VAL A 76 -2.57 9.17 -3.90
CA VAL A 76 -1.84 8.41 -4.92
C VAL A 76 -1.79 9.23 -6.20
N ILE A 77 -0.60 9.41 -6.77
CA ILE A 77 -0.39 10.02 -8.08
C ILE A 77 0.26 8.96 -8.97
N ASN A 78 -0.45 8.52 -10.01
CA ASN A 78 0.12 7.61 -10.99
C ASN A 78 1.19 8.34 -11.81
N THR A 79 2.31 7.65 -12.08
CA THR A 79 3.39 8.16 -12.93
C THR A 79 3.86 7.09 -13.90
N SER A 80 4.59 7.52 -14.92
CA SER A 80 5.15 6.63 -15.93
C SER A 80 6.51 6.04 -15.55
N ILE A 81 6.85 5.95 -14.25
CA ILE A 81 8.18 5.53 -13.78
C ILE A 81 8.62 4.16 -14.34
N MET A 82 7.69 3.28 -14.67
CA MET A 82 8.01 1.99 -15.30
C MET A 82 8.15 2.05 -16.83
N LYS A 83 8.04 3.22 -17.44
CA LYS A 83 8.50 3.42 -18.81
C LYS A 83 10.03 3.41 -18.82
N VAL A 84 10.60 2.25 -19.03
CA VAL A 84 12.04 2.04 -19.11
C VAL A 84 12.45 1.85 -20.56
N LYS A 85 13.60 2.41 -20.92
CA LYS A 85 14.29 2.15 -22.18
C LYS A 85 15.69 1.64 -21.85
N ASP A 86 16.10 0.55 -22.46
CA ASP A 86 17.42 -0.06 -22.22
C ASP A 86 17.68 -0.27 -20.71
N ASN A 87 16.69 -0.78 -19.99
CA ASN A 87 16.70 -0.98 -18.54
C ASN A 87 16.91 0.30 -17.70
N LYS A 88 16.67 1.49 -18.26
CA LYS A 88 16.79 2.77 -17.57
C LYS A 88 15.47 3.53 -17.56
N PHE A 89 15.17 4.20 -16.46
CA PHE A 89 14.08 5.17 -16.42
C PHE A 89 14.32 6.28 -17.45
N THR A 90 13.29 6.66 -18.19
CA THR A 90 13.43 7.75 -19.16
C THR A 90 13.49 9.11 -18.45
N PRO A 91 14.11 10.15 -19.05
CA PRO A 91 14.14 11.49 -18.48
C PRO A 91 12.74 12.03 -18.11
N GLU A 92 11.74 11.77 -18.97
CA GLU A 92 10.36 12.20 -18.76
C GLU A 92 9.74 11.48 -17.55
N ALA A 93 9.99 10.18 -17.40
CA ALA A 93 9.50 9.39 -16.27
C ALA A 93 10.14 9.83 -14.93
N LEU A 94 11.44 10.18 -14.97
CA LEU A 94 12.15 10.73 -13.81
C LEU A 94 11.57 12.09 -13.40
N GLN A 95 11.36 12.98 -14.37
CA GLN A 95 10.80 14.30 -14.12
C GLN A 95 9.38 14.21 -13.57
N GLU A 96 8.48 13.49 -14.25
CA GLU A 96 7.08 13.28 -13.82
C GLU A 96 7.02 12.74 -12.39
N THR A 97 7.89 11.79 -12.06
CA THR A 97 7.92 11.20 -10.73
C THR A 97 8.45 12.19 -9.69
N ALA A 98 9.49 12.94 -9.97
CA ALA A 98 10.02 13.96 -9.08
C ALA A 98 9.01 15.09 -8.82
N GLU A 99 8.25 15.50 -9.84
CA GLU A 99 7.16 16.48 -9.71
C GLU A 99 6.03 15.95 -8.82
N ALA A 100 5.62 14.69 -9.00
CA ALA A 100 4.62 14.04 -8.15
C ALA A 100 5.07 13.97 -6.68
N VAL A 101 6.34 13.61 -6.43
CA VAL A 101 6.93 13.60 -5.09
C VAL A 101 6.93 14.99 -4.49
N ASN A 102 7.38 16.01 -5.24
CA ASN A 102 7.41 17.40 -4.77
C ASN A 102 6.02 17.93 -4.43
N LYS A 103 5.02 17.62 -5.25
CA LYS A 103 3.62 18.00 -4.98
C LYS A 103 3.14 17.43 -3.64
N MET A 104 3.38 16.14 -3.39
CA MET A 104 3.00 15.50 -2.13
C MET A 104 3.79 16.06 -0.94
N PHE A 105 5.08 16.28 -1.12
CA PHE A 105 5.97 16.85 -0.13
C PHE A 105 5.50 18.25 0.29
N ALA A 106 5.24 19.13 -0.67
CA ALA A 106 4.72 20.47 -0.44
C ALA A 106 3.36 20.45 0.27
N ARG A 107 2.47 19.55 -0.15
CA ARG A 107 1.15 19.38 0.45
C ARG A 107 1.23 18.94 1.91
N MET A 108 2.09 17.97 2.24
CA MET A 108 2.32 17.54 3.62
C MET A 108 2.81 18.69 4.51
N GLN A 109 3.68 19.56 3.98
CA GLN A 109 4.19 20.72 4.72
C GLN A 109 3.12 21.80 4.87
N GLN A 110 2.49 22.21 3.79
CA GLN A 110 1.64 23.41 3.75
C GLN A 110 0.24 23.16 4.31
N GLU A 111 -0.39 22.03 3.93
CA GLU A 111 -1.77 21.74 4.34
C GLU A 111 -1.83 20.96 5.66
N TYR A 112 -0.88 20.03 5.86
CA TYR A 112 -0.89 19.13 7.02
C TYR A 112 0.16 19.48 8.09
N GLN A 113 0.96 20.52 7.87
CA GLN A 113 1.94 21.05 8.82
C GLN A 113 2.96 20.00 9.30
N VAL A 114 3.28 19.01 8.43
CA VAL A 114 4.30 18.02 8.75
C VAL A 114 5.69 18.66 8.66
N PRO A 115 6.50 18.61 9.73
CA PRO A 115 7.86 19.16 9.69
C PRO A 115 8.71 18.49 8.62
N VAL A 116 9.55 19.26 7.94
CA VAL A 116 10.41 18.79 6.84
C VAL A 116 11.24 17.58 7.25
N GLU A 117 11.84 17.65 8.44
CA GLU A 117 12.69 16.58 8.99
C GLU A 117 11.92 15.30 9.27
N GLN A 118 10.60 15.37 9.40
CA GLN A 118 9.70 14.23 9.67
C GLN A 118 9.02 13.70 8.41
N ILE A 119 9.40 14.17 7.20
CA ILE A 119 8.95 13.61 5.93
C ILE A 119 10.04 12.69 5.38
N TYR A 120 9.67 11.44 5.08
CA TYR A 120 10.57 10.41 4.58
C TYR A 120 10.17 10.03 3.17
N ILE A 121 11.16 9.92 2.27
CA ILE A 121 10.95 9.56 0.86
C ILE A 121 11.69 8.25 0.59
N VAL A 122 10.94 7.22 0.15
CA VAL A 122 11.47 5.87 -0.05
C VAL A 122 11.00 5.26 -1.37
N GLY A 123 11.92 4.61 -2.06
CA GLY A 123 11.65 3.82 -3.25
C GLY A 123 11.37 2.36 -2.89
N SER A 124 10.31 1.80 -3.48
CA SER A 124 9.94 0.38 -3.34
C SER A 124 10.96 -0.54 -4.01
N SER A 125 11.13 -1.73 -3.48
CA SER A 125 11.95 -2.81 -4.07
C SER A 125 11.48 -3.24 -5.47
N GLY A 126 10.23 -2.94 -5.82
CA GLY A 126 9.66 -3.21 -7.15
C GLY A 126 10.18 -2.30 -8.27
N LEU A 127 10.87 -1.22 -7.92
CA LEU A 127 11.51 -0.34 -8.91
C LEU A 127 12.84 -0.95 -9.37
N ARG A 128 12.90 -1.29 -10.65
CA ARG A 128 14.08 -1.90 -11.27
C ARG A 128 14.57 -1.05 -12.40
N SER A 129 15.80 -0.59 -12.27
CA SER A 129 16.49 0.20 -13.29
C SER A 129 17.98 0.31 -12.94
N ASP A 130 18.82 0.42 -13.97
CA ASP A 130 20.26 0.62 -13.80
C ASP A 130 20.60 2.05 -13.39
N ASN A 131 19.70 3.01 -13.63
CA ASN A 131 19.89 4.42 -13.28
C ASN A 131 19.06 4.88 -12.06
N LYS A 132 18.90 4.05 -11.06
CA LYS A 132 18.30 4.45 -9.77
C LYS A 132 18.91 5.73 -9.17
N PRO A 133 20.24 5.96 -9.26
CA PRO A 133 20.84 7.22 -8.79
C PRO A 133 20.27 8.48 -9.45
N ASP A 134 19.81 8.40 -10.71
CA ASP A 134 19.20 9.55 -11.40
C ASP A 134 17.85 9.90 -10.75
N LEU A 135 17.06 8.89 -10.35
CA LEU A 135 15.82 9.13 -9.60
C LEU A 135 16.10 9.77 -8.23
N VAL A 136 17.12 9.28 -7.53
CA VAL A 136 17.55 9.90 -6.24
C VAL A 136 17.90 11.36 -6.46
N SER A 137 18.70 11.65 -7.50
CA SER A 137 19.12 13.02 -7.84
C SER A 137 17.93 13.92 -8.18
N ALA A 138 17.00 13.43 -9.04
CA ALA A 138 15.81 14.19 -9.44
C ALA A 138 14.91 14.52 -8.27
N VAL A 139 14.63 13.53 -7.39
CA VAL A 139 13.80 13.71 -6.19
C VAL A 139 14.48 14.64 -5.19
N THR A 140 15.78 14.47 -4.94
CA THR A 140 16.53 15.34 -4.02
C THR A 140 16.56 16.78 -4.53
N LYS A 141 16.75 17.00 -5.82
CA LYS A 141 16.70 18.33 -6.44
C LYS A 141 15.32 18.98 -6.28
N ALA A 142 14.24 18.19 -6.42
CA ALA A 142 12.87 18.70 -6.36
C ALA A 142 12.41 19.04 -4.93
N THR A 143 12.87 18.28 -3.92
CA THR A 143 12.35 18.37 -2.54
C THR A 143 13.38 18.90 -1.53
N GLY A 144 14.65 18.94 -1.86
CA GLY A 144 15.74 19.18 -0.90
C GLY A 144 15.98 18.04 0.10
N LYS A 145 15.26 16.88 -0.06
CA LYS A 145 15.34 15.73 0.85
C LYS A 145 15.97 14.53 0.16
N PRO A 146 16.88 13.82 0.82
CA PRO A 146 17.39 12.56 0.29
C PRO A 146 16.28 11.50 0.27
N MET A 147 16.36 10.61 -0.71
CA MET A 147 15.57 9.40 -0.74
C MET A 147 16.45 8.14 -0.66
N SER A 148 15.88 7.04 -0.22
CA SER A 148 16.54 5.73 -0.20
C SER A 148 15.64 4.66 -0.82
N PHE A 149 16.26 3.55 -1.27
CA PHE A 149 15.51 2.38 -1.72
C PHE A 149 15.47 1.34 -0.60
N LEU A 150 14.32 0.68 -0.45
CA LEU A 150 14.20 -0.48 0.41
C LEU A 150 14.63 -1.74 -0.33
N THR A 151 15.19 -2.69 0.41
CA THR A 151 15.35 -4.06 -0.09
C THR A 151 14.01 -4.80 -0.04
N VAL A 152 13.92 -5.94 -0.73
CA VAL A 152 12.73 -6.81 -0.65
C VAL A 152 12.48 -7.24 0.80
N GLU A 153 13.54 -7.62 1.49
CA GLU A 153 13.49 -8.09 2.89
C GLU A 153 12.92 -7.01 3.82
N MET A 154 13.45 -5.79 3.74
CA MET A 154 12.96 -4.66 4.55
C MET A 154 11.49 -4.35 4.26
N GLU A 155 11.11 -4.33 2.99
CA GLU A 155 9.74 -4.03 2.58
C GLU A 155 8.77 -5.12 3.05
N VAL A 156 9.16 -6.41 2.99
CA VAL A 156 8.36 -7.53 3.50
C VAL A 156 8.20 -7.46 5.02
N GLN A 157 9.28 -7.21 5.76
CA GLN A 157 9.24 -7.06 7.23
C GLN A 157 8.28 -5.93 7.64
N LEU A 158 8.39 -4.77 6.99
CA LEU A 158 7.52 -3.62 7.23
C LEU A 158 6.06 -3.92 6.84
N SER A 159 5.85 -4.66 5.74
CA SER A 159 4.51 -5.06 5.30
C SER A 159 3.85 -6.03 6.28
N ILE A 160 4.58 -7.02 6.78
CA ILE A 160 4.09 -7.95 7.82
C ILE A 160 3.74 -7.16 9.08
N ALA A 161 4.65 -6.30 9.54
CA ALA A 161 4.45 -5.50 10.75
C ALA A 161 3.24 -4.56 10.67
N GLY A 162 2.93 -4.06 9.47
CA GLY A 162 1.81 -3.13 9.25
C GLY A 162 0.49 -3.79 8.85
N THR A 163 0.55 -4.99 8.28
CA THR A 163 -0.65 -5.66 7.73
C THR A 163 -1.21 -6.68 8.70
N ILE A 164 -0.36 -7.52 9.30
CA ILE A 164 -0.82 -8.62 10.14
C ILE A 164 -0.96 -8.11 11.57
N PRO A 165 -2.17 -8.14 12.17
CA PRO A 165 -2.37 -7.75 13.55
C PRO A 165 -1.61 -8.71 14.49
N ARG A 166 -1.18 -8.22 15.64
CA ARG A 166 -0.57 -9.10 16.66
C ARG A 166 -1.60 -10.06 17.28
N ARG A 167 -2.85 -9.58 17.42
CA ARG A 167 -3.99 -10.37 17.91
C ARG A 167 -5.20 -10.11 17.04
N ARG A 168 -5.97 -11.13 16.78
CA ARG A 168 -7.32 -10.97 16.26
C ARG A 168 -8.29 -10.74 17.42
N GLU A 169 -9.26 -9.87 17.23
CA GLU A 169 -10.25 -9.52 18.25
C GLU A 169 -11.16 -10.70 18.62
N ASP A 170 -11.29 -11.68 17.71
CA ASP A 170 -12.16 -12.85 17.83
C ASP A 170 -11.47 -14.09 18.44
N GLU A 171 -10.19 -14.00 18.84
CA GLU A 171 -9.46 -15.15 19.37
C GLU A 171 -9.21 -15.07 20.88
N THR A 172 -9.65 -16.12 21.58
CA THR A 172 -9.49 -16.28 23.02
C THR A 172 -8.11 -16.76 23.45
N LYS A 173 -7.27 -17.24 22.51
CA LYS A 173 -5.91 -17.71 22.79
C LYS A 173 -4.87 -16.69 22.34
N PRO A 174 -3.81 -16.47 23.12
CA PRO A 174 -2.73 -15.54 22.78
C PRO A 174 -1.72 -16.17 21.80
N LEU A 175 -2.18 -16.58 20.60
CA LEU A 175 -1.27 -16.87 19.50
C LEU A 175 -0.86 -15.53 18.88
N ASP A 176 0.44 -15.32 18.71
CA ASP A 176 0.90 -14.22 17.87
C ASP A 176 0.45 -14.53 16.43
N GLU A 177 -0.51 -13.75 15.94
CA GLU A 177 -1.08 -13.93 14.59
C GLU A 177 0.00 -13.89 13.52
N ARG A 178 1.08 -13.13 13.74
CA ARG A 178 2.20 -13.00 12.80
C ARG A 178 2.99 -14.31 12.65
N GLU A 179 3.16 -15.05 13.76
CA GLU A 179 3.87 -16.33 13.73
C GLU A 179 3.09 -17.43 13.01
N ALA A 180 1.75 -17.40 13.13
CA ALA A 180 0.86 -18.37 12.49
C ALA A 180 0.61 -18.05 11.00
N SER A 181 0.99 -16.86 10.56
CA SER A 181 0.56 -16.28 9.29
C SER A 181 1.72 -16.05 8.33
N MET A 182 1.36 -15.91 7.06
CA MET A 182 2.21 -15.44 5.98
C MET A 182 1.54 -14.27 5.28
N LEU A 183 2.32 -13.30 4.84
CA LEU A 183 1.90 -12.23 3.94
C LEU A 183 2.43 -12.49 2.53
N LEU A 184 1.58 -12.28 1.53
CA LEU A 184 1.98 -12.18 0.12
C LEU A 184 1.42 -10.86 -0.44
N ASP A 185 2.30 -10.02 -0.94
CA ASP A 185 2.00 -8.74 -1.57
C ASP A 185 2.28 -8.83 -3.07
N ILE A 186 1.20 -8.75 -3.87
CA ILE A 186 1.29 -8.78 -5.33
C ILE A 186 1.22 -7.35 -5.85
N GLY A 187 2.39 -6.75 -5.99
CA GLY A 187 2.55 -5.38 -6.47
C GLY A 187 2.46 -5.24 -7.98
N SER A 188 2.80 -4.07 -8.49
CA SER A 188 2.89 -3.82 -9.94
C SER A 188 4.24 -4.25 -10.52
N GLY A 189 5.32 -4.14 -9.77
CA GLY A 189 6.68 -4.45 -10.24
C GLY A 189 7.21 -5.82 -9.79
N ASN A 190 6.73 -6.35 -8.67
CA ASN A 190 7.17 -7.63 -8.11
C ASN A 190 6.06 -8.26 -7.27
N THR A 191 6.20 -9.56 -7.01
CA THR A 191 5.48 -10.27 -5.95
C THR A 191 6.47 -10.62 -4.86
N LYS A 192 6.13 -10.29 -3.61
CA LYS A 192 6.97 -10.49 -2.43
C LYS A 192 6.14 -10.91 -1.24
N GLY A 193 6.78 -11.49 -0.26
CA GLY A 193 6.09 -11.93 0.94
C GLY A 193 7.01 -12.66 1.91
N GLY A 194 6.40 -13.28 2.90
CA GLY A 194 7.13 -14.00 3.92
C GLY A 194 6.33 -14.13 5.21
N TYR A 195 7.04 -14.55 6.24
CA TYR A 195 6.48 -14.75 7.58
C TYR A 195 7.51 -14.43 8.65
N GLN A 196 7.03 -14.15 9.85
CA GLN A 196 7.87 -13.98 11.03
C GLN A 196 8.18 -15.36 11.62
N LEU A 197 9.44 -15.60 11.99
CA LEU A 197 9.82 -16.75 12.78
C LEU A 197 9.45 -16.52 14.24
N SER A 198 9.01 -17.57 14.92
CA SER A 198 8.83 -17.55 16.36
C SER A 198 10.18 -17.34 17.02
N GLY A 199 10.33 -16.22 17.71
CA GLY A 199 11.55 -15.90 18.42
C GLY A 199 11.26 -15.30 19.79
N THR A 200 11.90 -15.81 20.83
CA THR A 200 11.95 -15.19 22.16
C THR A 200 13.09 -14.17 22.27
N GLY A 201 13.73 -13.85 21.15
CA GLY A 201 14.87 -12.93 21.07
C GLY A 201 14.46 -11.47 20.89
N PRO A 202 15.39 -10.54 21.16
CA PRO A 202 15.13 -9.10 21.02
C PRO A 202 15.00 -8.63 19.57
N THR A 203 15.26 -9.48 18.58
CA THR A 203 15.15 -9.18 17.15
C THR A 203 14.18 -10.16 16.50
N ASP A 204 13.11 -9.61 15.93
CA ASP A 204 12.20 -10.38 15.08
C ASP A 204 12.96 -10.93 13.86
N GLU A 205 12.96 -12.25 13.69
CA GLU A 205 13.52 -12.90 12.50
C GLU A 205 12.42 -13.14 11.49
N PHE A 206 12.73 -12.93 10.20
CA PHE A 206 11.79 -13.08 9.11
C PHE A 206 12.37 -13.99 8.03
N VAL A 207 11.50 -14.82 7.47
CA VAL A 207 11.74 -15.49 6.20
C VAL A 207 11.03 -14.72 5.11
N THR A 208 11.78 -14.20 4.15
CA THR A 208 11.26 -13.36 3.07
C THR A 208 11.45 -14.03 1.73
N MET A 209 10.56 -13.76 0.78
CA MET A 209 10.64 -14.17 -0.61
C MET A 209 10.32 -13.03 -1.54
N GLY A 210 10.76 -13.10 -2.79
CA GLY A 210 10.42 -12.14 -3.82
C GLY A 210 10.75 -12.63 -5.21
N ILE A 211 9.82 -12.42 -6.14
CA ILE A 211 10.01 -12.69 -7.57
C ILE A 211 9.80 -11.41 -8.40
N PRO A 212 10.47 -11.28 -9.56
CA PRO A 212 10.44 -10.08 -10.39
C PRO A 212 9.13 -9.86 -11.17
N PHE A 213 8.05 -10.51 -10.79
CA PHE A 213 6.76 -10.41 -11.44
C PHE A 213 5.72 -9.78 -10.54
N GLY A 214 5.22 -8.63 -10.98
CA GLY A 214 4.00 -7.98 -10.54
C GLY A 214 3.11 -7.71 -11.74
N THR A 215 1.96 -7.09 -11.56
CA THR A 215 0.97 -6.95 -12.66
C THR A 215 1.52 -6.23 -13.88
N VAL A 216 2.31 -5.18 -13.71
CA VAL A 216 2.89 -4.41 -14.84
C VAL A 216 4.10 -5.12 -15.43
N SER A 217 5.04 -5.58 -14.58
CA SER A 217 6.25 -6.27 -15.08
C SER A 217 5.91 -7.56 -15.80
N PHE A 218 4.92 -8.31 -15.33
CA PHE A 218 4.44 -9.53 -16.00
C PHE A 218 3.72 -9.19 -17.32
N THR A 219 2.87 -8.13 -17.33
CA THR A 219 2.24 -7.67 -18.58
C THR A 219 3.29 -7.32 -19.63
N ASN A 220 4.33 -6.59 -19.22
CA ASN A 220 5.41 -6.23 -20.13
C ASN A 220 6.15 -7.45 -20.67
N GLU A 221 6.39 -8.46 -19.83
CA GLU A 221 7.07 -9.68 -20.25
C GLU A 221 6.21 -10.50 -21.23
N ALA A 222 4.93 -10.72 -20.93
CA ALA A 222 4.00 -11.41 -21.83
C ALA A 222 3.86 -10.66 -23.17
N SER A 223 3.84 -9.33 -23.15
CA SER A 223 3.73 -8.53 -24.38
C SER A 223 4.96 -8.62 -25.30
N LYS A 224 6.13 -9.08 -24.82
CA LYS A 224 7.33 -9.26 -25.65
C LYS A 224 7.29 -10.52 -26.51
N LEU A 225 6.41 -11.48 -26.22
CA LEU A 225 6.31 -12.73 -27.00
C LEU A 225 5.88 -12.49 -28.44
N ARG A 226 5.23 -11.39 -28.71
CA ARG A 226 4.78 -11.04 -30.08
C ARG A 226 5.38 -9.72 -30.55
N LYS A 227 5.65 -9.67 -31.86
CA LYS A 227 6.13 -8.45 -32.53
C LYS A 227 5.02 -7.41 -32.77
N VAL A 228 3.76 -7.87 -32.78
CA VAL A 228 2.58 -7.04 -33.07
C VAL A 228 1.72 -6.99 -31.79
N GLU A 229 1.03 -5.88 -31.58
CA GLU A 229 0.13 -5.75 -30.45
C GLU A 229 -0.95 -6.84 -30.48
N ALA A 230 -0.97 -7.66 -29.43
CA ALA A 230 -1.92 -8.74 -29.27
C ALA A 230 -3.31 -8.22 -28.86
N ASP A 231 -4.37 -8.78 -29.42
CA ASP A 231 -5.70 -8.70 -28.82
C ASP A 231 -5.73 -9.37 -27.45
N LEU A 232 -6.81 -9.20 -26.69
CA LEU A 232 -6.89 -9.71 -25.34
C LEU A 232 -6.84 -11.23 -25.24
N SER A 233 -7.42 -11.95 -26.20
CA SER A 233 -7.40 -13.42 -26.23
C SER A 233 -5.99 -13.95 -26.51
N SER A 234 -5.32 -13.36 -27.49
CA SER A 234 -3.92 -13.68 -27.78
C SER A 234 -3.00 -13.34 -26.61
N PHE A 235 -3.21 -12.19 -25.95
CA PHE A 235 -2.46 -11.82 -24.77
C PHE A 235 -2.68 -12.79 -23.60
N ALA A 236 -3.91 -13.28 -23.40
CA ALA A 236 -4.22 -14.27 -22.37
C ALA A 236 -3.47 -15.60 -22.58
N LEU A 237 -3.29 -16.02 -23.83
CA LEU A 237 -2.48 -17.21 -24.17
C LEU A 237 -0.99 -16.96 -23.89
N ASP A 238 -0.46 -15.79 -24.27
CA ASP A 238 0.93 -15.42 -24.01
C ASP A 238 1.21 -15.34 -22.49
N ALA A 239 0.30 -14.73 -21.73
CA ALA A 239 0.36 -14.67 -20.27
C ALA A 239 0.35 -16.07 -19.64
N LEU A 240 -0.49 -16.99 -20.13
CA LEU A 240 -0.50 -18.38 -19.69
C LEU A 240 0.84 -19.07 -19.94
N LEU A 241 1.43 -18.91 -21.13
CA LEU A 241 2.74 -19.51 -21.47
C LEU A 241 3.84 -19.02 -20.52
N ILE A 242 3.92 -17.70 -20.27
CA ILE A 242 4.88 -17.14 -19.32
C ILE A 242 4.59 -17.64 -17.89
N SER A 243 3.32 -17.77 -17.51
CA SER A 243 2.93 -18.29 -16.20
C SER A 243 3.46 -19.72 -16.02
N GLN A 244 3.22 -20.60 -16.98
CA GLN A 244 3.59 -22.01 -16.89
C GLN A 244 5.11 -22.24 -16.92
N HIS A 245 5.84 -21.53 -17.77
CA HIS A 245 7.26 -21.78 -18.01
C HIS A 245 8.21 -20.96 -17.14
N THR A 246 7.76 -19.80 -16.65
CA THR A 246 8.66 -18.87 -15.95
C THR A 246 8.16 -18.53 -14.55
N LEU A 247 6.91 -18.10 -14.42
CA LEU A 247 6.36 -17.63 -13.14
C LEU A 247 6.25 -18.76 -12.12
N ASN A 248 5.65 -19.89 -12.51
CA ASN A 248 5.51 -21.07 -11.63
C ASN A 248 6.87 -21.60 -11.20
N GLU A 249 7.85 -21.67 -12.11
CA GLU A 249 9.22 -22.09 -11.77
C GLU A 249 9.86 -21.17 -10.72
N GLN A 250 9.72 -19.85 -10.87
CA GLN A 250 10.29 -18.91 -9.92
C GLN A 250 9.62 -19.00 -8.55
N LEU A 251 8.31 -19.14 -8.49
CA LEU A 251 7.59 -19.34 -7.22
C LEU A 251 7.97 -20.65 -6.55
N ARG A 252 8.06 -21.73 -7.33
CA ARG A 252 8.46 -23.07 -6.86
C ARG A 252 9.88 -23.02 -6.25
N LYS A 253 10.82 -22.38 -6.93
CA LYS A 253 12.21 -22.22 -6.40
C LYS A 253 12.22 -21.47 -5.05
N GLU A 254 11.36 -20.47 -4.88
CA GLU A 254 11.26 -19.76 -3.60
C GLU A 254 10.66 -20.66 -2.51
N VAL A 255 9.65 -21.46 -2.83
CA VAL A 255 9.02 -22.40 -1.90
C VAL A 255 9.98 -23.53 -1.52
N GLU A 256 10.72 -24.10 -2.49
CA GLU A 256 11.72 -25.15 -2.25
C GLU A 256 12.85 -24.67 -1.34
N LYS A 257 13.33 -23.45 -1.55
CA LYS A 257 14.36 -22.84 -0.68
C LYS A 257 13.84 -22.52 0.72
N LYS A 258 12.54 -22.31 0.87
CA LYS A 258 11.91 -21.81 2.09
C LYS A 258 10.62 -22.60 2.40
N PRO A 259 10.73 -23.89 2.74
CA PRO A 259 9.57 -24.79 2.88
C PRO A 259 8.57 -24.33 3.97
N GLY A 260 9.02 -23.53 4.93
CA GLY A 260 8.15 -22.91 5.93
C GLY A 260 7.05 -22.00 5.36
N LEU A 261 7.18 -21.55 4.10
CA LEU A 261 6.12 -20.84 3.39
C LEU A 261 4.87 -21.72 3.20
N LEU A 262 5.05 -23.04 2.99
CA LEU A 262 3.92 -23.97 2.85
C LEU A 262 3.26 -24.33 4.18
N SER A 263 3.96 -24.23 5.29
CA SER A 263 3.46 -24.66 6.60
C SER A 263 2.50 -23.64 7.24
N ARG A 264 2.39 -22.43 6.70
CA ARG A 264 1.50 -21.40 7.23
C ARG A 264 0.06 -21.64 6.76
N ASN A 265 -0.88 -21.69 7.71
CA ASN A 265 -2.30 -21.93 7.43
C ASN A 265 -3.13 -20.64 7.29
N ARG A 266 -2.56 -19.49 7.67
CA ARG A 266 -3.20 -18.18 7.55
C ARG A 266 -2.43 -17.33 6.57
N ILE A 267 -3.10 -16.91 5.50
CA ILE A 267 -2.51 -16.20 4.39
C ILE A 267 -3.15 -14.83 4.27
N TYR A 268 -2.34 -13.80 4.46
CA TYR A 268 -2.75 -12.44 4.17
C TYR A 268 -2.27 -12.07 2.77
N LEU A 269 -3.21 -11.78 1.90
CA LEU A 269 -2.95 -11.28 0.56
C LEU A 269 -3.07 -9.76 0.55
N SER A 270 -2.15 -9.09 -0.12
CA SER A 270 -2.09 -7.64 -0.30
C SER A 270 -1.74 -7.29 -1.75
N GLY A 271 -1.85 -6.02 -2.08
CA GLY A 271 -1.49 -5.51 -3.40
C GLY A 271 -2.68 -5.22 -4.30
N GLY A 272 -2.39 -4.51 -5.39
CA GLY A 272 -3.44 -3.94 -6.22
C GLY A 272 -4.34 -4.98 -6.88
N ILE A 273 -3.78 -6.10 -7.35
CA ILE A 273 -4.60 -7.12 -8.03
C ILE A 273 -5.51 -7.87 -7.07
N VAL A 274 -5.09 -8.08 -5.82
CA VAL A 274 -5.95 -8.69 -4.79
C VAL A 274 -7.09 -7.74 -4.44
N TRP A 275 -6.81 -6.44 -4.39
CA TRP A 275 -7.86 -5.42 -4.24
C TRP A 275 -8.85 -5.45 -5.42
N ALA A 276 -8.35 -5.53 -6.67
CA ALA A 276 -9.21 -5.64 -7.84
C ALA A 276 -10.08 -6.89 -7.78
N MET A 277 -9.49 -8.05 -7.47
CA MET A 277 -10.22 -9.30 -7.32
C MET A 277 -11.31 -9.19 -6.24
N ALA A 278 -10.96 -8.74 -5.03
CA ALA A 278 -11.92 -8.60 -3.94
C ALA A 278 -13.05 -7.61 -4.27
N THR A 279 -12.76 -6.53 -5.02
CA THR A 279 -13.75 -5.54 -5.44
C THR A 279 -14.69 -6.08 -6.53
N LEU A 280 -14.17 -6.91 -7.44
CA LEU A 280 -14.95 -7.41 -8.59
C LEU A 280 -15.71 -8.71 -8.27
N VAL A 281 -15.21 -9.52 -7.32
CA VAL A 281 -15.81 -10.81 -6.93
C VAL A 281 -16.73 -10.63 -5.70
N HIS A 282 -16.35 -9.79 -4.74
CA HIS A 282 -17.09 -9.50 -3.51
C HIS A 282 -17.36 -8.00 -3.34
N PRO A 283 -18.06 -7.37 -4.29
CA PRO A 283 -18.23 -5.92 -4.31
C PRO A 283 -18.95 -5.36 -3.08
N GLU A 284 -19.79 -6.16 -2.42
CA GLU A 284 -20.52 -5.79 -1.20
C GLU A 284 -19.65 -5.81 0.06
N ASN A 285 -18.50 -6.49 0.04
CA ASN A 285 -17.63 -6.67 1.20
C ASN A 285 -16.52 -5.63 1.25
N ARG A 286 -16.75 -4.55 2.00
CA ARG A 286 -15.84 -3.41 2.15
C ARG A 286 -15.02 -3.44 3.46
N LYS A 287 -14.98 -4.58 4.16
CA LYS A 287 -14.24 -4.73 5.42
C LYS A 287 -12.73 -4.55 5.21
N ALA A 288 -12.03 -4.19 6.28
CA ALA A 288 -10.56 -4.06 6.28
C ALA A 288 -9.86 -5.39 5.94
N PHE A 289 -10.43 -6.50 6.41
CA PHE A 289 -10.04 -7.85 6.04
C PHE A 289 -11.21 -8.57 5.39
N VAL A 290 -11.01 -9.03 4.16
CA VAL A 290 -12.01 -9.78 3.39
C VAL A 290 -11.56 -11.23 3.32
N SER A 291 -12.40 -12.15 3.81
CA SER A 291 -12.15 -13.59 3.65
C SER A 291 -12.28 -13.94 2.18
N LEU A 292 -11.31 -14.69 1.68
CA LEU A 292 -11.24 -15.18 0.31
C LEU A 292 -11.10 -16.69 0.32
N THR A 293 -11.47 -17.31 -0.80
CA THR A 293 -11.33 -18.74 -1.05
C THR A 293 -10.45 -18.99 -2.27
N THR A 294 -9.99 -20.23 -2.43
CA THR A 294 -9.32 -20.64 -3.67
C THR A 294 -10.27 -20.61 -4.87
N ASP A 295 -11.57 -20.79 -4.63
CA ASP A 295 -12.59 -20.72 -5.67
C ASP A 295 -12.76 -19.28 -6.18
N ASP A 296 -12.63 -18.27 -5.30
CA ASP A 296 -12.63 -16.86 -5.71
C ASP A 296 -11.46 -16.57 -6.65
N ILE A 297 -10.26 -17.08 -6.33
CA ILE A 297 -9.07 -16.92 -7.15
C ILE A 297 -9.29 -17.61 -8.51
N THR A 298 -9.82 -18.84 -8.50
CA THR A 298 -10.11 -19.62 -9.71
C THR A 298 -11.17 -18.93 -10.58
N LEU A 299 -12.24 -18.44 -9.97
CA LEU A 299 -13.30 -17.69 -10.66
C LEU A 299 -12.77 -16.40 -11.29
N PHE A 300 -11.98 -15.64 -10.53
CA PHE A 300 -11.35 -14.41 -11.03
C PHE A 300 -10.43 -14.70 -12.21
N HIS A 301 -9.57 -15.72 -12.09
CA HIS A 301 -8.67 -16.15 -13.16
C HIS A 301 -9.43 -16.59 -14.41
N TYR A 302 -10.46 -17.43 -14.25
CA TYR A 302 -11.29 -17.87 -15.36
C TYR A 302 -11.95 -16.71 -16.10
N ARG A 303 -12.58 -15.78 -15.36
CA ARG A 303 -13.25 -14.61 -15.94
C ARG A 303 -12.27 -13.64 -16.60
N ALA A 304 -11.12 -13.39 -15.97
CA ALA A 304 -10.10 -12.53 -16.54
C ALA A 304 -9.59 -13.02 -17.90
N ARG A 305 -9.46 -14.33 -18.08
CA ARG A 305 -8.98 -14.92 -19.33
C ARG A 305 -10.05 -15.01 -20.43
N ASN A 306 -11.29 -15.30 -20.05
CA ASN A 306 -12.32 -15.61 -21.04
C ASN A 306 -13.21 -14.40 -21.37
N ASP A 307 -13.46 -13.52 -20.39
CA ASP A 307 -14.24 -12.29 -20.58
C ASP A 307 -13.88 -11.23 -19.56
N VAL A 308 -12.71 -10.64 -19.72
CA VAL A 308 -12.21 -9.58 -18.83
C VAL A 308 -13.12 -8.34 -18.85
N ASN A 309 -13.84 -8.10 -19.96
CA ASN A 309 -14.73 -6.95 -20.05
C ASN A 309 -15.98 -7.16 -19.19
N ALA A 310 -16.56 -8.34 -19.18
CA ALA A 310 -17.67 -8.68 -18.26
C ALA A 310 -17.19 -8.68 -16.82
N LEU A 311 -15.98 -9.18 -16.52
CA LEU A 311 -15.40 -9.11 -15.19
C LEU A 311 -15.28 -7.67 -14.68
N LEU A 312 -14.83 -6.74 -15.53
CA LEU A 312 -14.68 -5.31 -15.21
C LEU A 312 -16.03 -4.56 -15.10
N ASN A 313 -17.13 -5.18 -15.51
CA ASN A 313 -18.49 -4.62 -15.45
C ASN A 313 -19.43 -5.59 -14.68
N PRO A 314 -19.18 -5.83 -13.38
CA PRO A 314 -19.99 -6.75 -12.61
C PRO A 314 -21.45 -6.27 -12.53
N ASP A 315 -22.38 -7.22 -12.58
CA ASP A 315 -23.77 -6.93 -12.28
C ASP A 315 -23.92 -6.55 -10.79
N LEU A 316 -24.44 -5.39 -10.53
CA LEU A 316 -24.68 -4.86 -9.17
C LEU A 316 -26.18 -4.75 -8.86
N SER A 317 -27.05 -5.32 -9.68
CA SER A 317 -28.51 -5.26 -9.52
C SER A 317 -29.00 -5.92 -8.24
N PHE A 318 -28.28 -6.92 -7.74
CA PHE A 318 -28.57 -7.60 -6.48
C PHE A 318 -28.40 -6.74 -5.23
N ILE A 319 -27.74 -5.56 -5.35
CA ILE A 319 -27.56 -4.63 -4.24
C ILE A 319 -28.76 -3.68 -4.19
N ALA A 320 -29.69 -3.94 -3.28
CA ALA A 320 -30.93 -3.17 -3.17
C ALA A 320 -30.72 -1.71 -2.74
N ASP A 321 -29.74 -1.46 -1.83
CA ASP A 321 -29.41 -0.11 -1.35
C ASP A 321 -28.68 0.67 -2.44
N GLU A 322 -29.32 1.75 -2.91
CA GLU A 322 -28.82 2.59 -3.98
C GLU A 322 -27.53 3.36 -3.57
N LEU A 323 -27.44 3.88 -2.35
CA LEU A 323 -26.25 4.57 -1.87
C LEU A 323 -25.06 3.63 -1.86
N LYS A 324 -25.23 2.44 -1.29
CA LYS A 324 -24.22 1.39 -1.26
C LYS A 324 -23.84 0.96 -2.67
N ARG A 325 -24.82 0.79 -3.58
CA ARG A 325 -24.54 0.44 -4.98
C ARG A 325 -23.73 1.52 -5.69
N ASN A 326 -24.00 2.80 -5.45
CA ASN A 326 -23.26 3.91 -6.03
C ASN A 326 -21.82 3.99 -5.48
N GLU A 327 -21.59 3.69 -4.20
CA GLU A 327 -20.25 3.59 -3.64
C GLU A 327 -19.45 2.44 -4.26
N ILE A 328 -20.08 1.26 -4.44
CA ILE A 328 -19.46 0.11 -5.08
C ILE A 328 -19.13 0.40 -6.54
N LYS A 329 -20.02 1.09 -7.28
CA LYS A 329 -19.72 1.55 -8.64
C LYS A 329 -18.44 2.40 -8.68
N LYS A 330 -18.23 3.30 -7.72
CA LYS A 330 -17.01 4.11 -7.63
C LYS A 330 -15.78 3.25 -7.39
N ASP A 331 -15.90 2.22 -6.54
CA ASP A 331 -14.80 1.27 -6.31
C ASP A 331 -14.46 0.48 -7.60
N VAL A 332 -15.47 0.02 -8.34
CA VAL A 332 -15.29 -0.66 -9.65
C VAL A 332 -14.64 0.28 -10.67
N GLU A 333 -15.12 1.51 -10.79
CA GLU A 333 -14.51 2.52 -11.70
C GLU A 333 -13.05 2.82 -11.29
N SER A 334 -12.75 2.82 -9.99
CA SER A 334 -11.37 2.96 -9.51
C SER A 334 -10.48 1.78 -9.93
N VAL A 335 -11.02 0.55 -9.97
CA VAL A 335 -10.31 -0.61 -10.52
C VAL A 335 -10.03 -0.41 -12.01
N LYS A 336 -11.03 0.01 -12.79
CA LYS A 336 -10.88 0.27 -14.24
C LYS A 336 -9.86 1.38 -14.53
N ALA A 337 -9.87 2.45 -13.74
CA ALA A 337 -8.88 3.53 -13.85
C ALA A 337 -7.47 3.08 -13.48
N THR A 338 -7.38 2.04 -12.63
CA THR A 338 -6.11 1.53 -12.13
C THR A 338 -5.50 0.47 -13.04
N PHE A 339 -6.30 -0.41 -13.62
CA PHE A 339 -5.83 -1.57 -14.37
C PHE A 339 -6.35 -1.58 -15.81
N SER A 340 -5.44 -1.73 -16.76
CA SER A 340 -5.84 -2.14 -18.10
C SER A 340 -6.35 -3.60 -18.09
N PRO A 341 -7.16 -4.02 -19.08
CA PRO A 341 -7.56 -5.42 -19.21
C PRO A 341 -6.37 -6.39 -19.21
N LYS A 342 -5.27 -6.03 -19.89
CA LYS A 342 -4.02 -6.84 -19.90
C LYS A 342 -3.41 -6.95 -18.49
N ASN A 343 -3.44 -5.89 -17.68
CA ASN A 343 -2.95 -5.97 -16.29
C ASN A 343 -3.85 -6.86 -15.41
N ILE A 344 -5.16 -6.89 -15.64
CA ILE A 344 -6.08 -7.79 -14.92
C ILE A 344 -5.77 -9.24 -15.29
N ILE A 345 -5.60 -9.58 -16.58
CA ILE A 345 -5.22 -10.91 -17.04
C ILE A 345 -3.89 -11.34 -16.42
N ALA A 346 -2.87 -10.50 -16.52
CA ALA A 346 -1.55 -10.75 -15.95
C ALA A 346 -1.60 -10.98 -14.43
N GLY A 347 -2.34 -10.15 -13.72
CA GLY A 347 -2.49 -10.28 -12.27
C GLY A 347 -3.28 -11.53 -11.87
N ALA A 348 -4.26 -11.94 -12.66
CA ALA A 348 -5.00 -13.16 -12.44
C ALA A 348 -4.11 -14.41 -12.64
N GLU A 349 -3.19 -14.40 -13.62
CA GLU A 349 -2.18 -15.46 -13.78
C GLU A 349 -1.25 -15.53 -12.56
N ILE A 350 -0.80 -14.37 -12.02
CA ILE A 350 0.03 -14.35 -10.82
C ILE A 350 -0.72 -14.93 -9.61
N LEU A 351 -1.99 -14.53 -9.41
CA LEU A 351 -2.82 -15.06 -8.33
C LEU A 351 -3.03 -16.56 -8.43
N ASN A 352 -3.29 -17.06 -9.63
CA ASN A 352 -3.48 -18.49 -9.89
C ASN A 352 -2.18 -19.28 -9.65
N ALA A 353 -1.05 -18.77 -10.09
CA ALA A 353 0.26 -19.36 -9.83
C ALA A 353 0.58 -19.40 -8.33
N VAL A 354 0.31 -18.32 -7.60
CA VAL A 354 0.43 -18.26 -6.14
C VAL A 354 -0.49 -19.29 -5.48
N ASN A 355 -1.75 -19.37 -5.90
CA ASN A 355 -2.70 -20.37 -5.38
C ASN A 355 -2.16 -21.80 -5.52
N SER A 356 -1.60 -22.14 -6.67
CA SER A 356 -1.05 -23.46 -6.96
C SER A 356 0.24 -23.74 -6.20
N GLU A 357 1.27 -22.88 -6.35
CA GLU A 357 2.61 -23.14 -5.81
C GLU A 357 2.68 -23.04 -4.29
N PHE A 358 1.86 -22.17 -3.65
CA PHE A 358 1.75 -22.07 -2.20
C PHE A 358 0.69 -23.00 -1.60
N LYS A 359 0.02 -23.83 -2.43
CA LYS A 359 -0.99 -24.82 -2.01
C LYS A 359 -2.03 -24.18 -1.09
N LEU A 360 -2.72 -23.15 -1.59
CA LEU A 360 -3.64 -22.37 -0.77
C LEU A 360 -4.94 -23.11 -0.43
N GLN A 361 -5.22 -24.25 -1.07
CA GLN A 361 -6.38 -25.07 -0.77
C GLN A 361 -6.42 -25.46 0.71
N GLY A 362 -7.56 -25.23 1.35
CA GLY A 362 -7.77 -25.53 2.76
C GLY A 362 -7.13 -24.55 3.77
N LYS A 363 -6.47 -23.50 3.27
CA LYS A 363 -5.92 -22.44 4.12
C LYS A 363 -6.91 -21.30 4.34
N ASN A 364 -6.75 -20.55 5.44
CA ASN A 364 -7.52 -19.34 5.73
C ASN A 364 -6.89 -18.17 4.97
N ILE A 365 -7.56 -17.66 3.94
CA ILE A 365 -7.05 -16.59 3.07
C ILE A 365 -7.80 -15.30 3.39
N TRP A 366 -7.05 -14.21 3.55
CA TRP A 366 -7.57 -12.89 3.86
C TRP A 366 -6.98 -11.85 2.91
N PHE A 367 -7.82 -11.04 2.28
CA PHE A 367 -7.37 -9.81 1.64
C PHE A 367 -7.26 -8.70 2.68
N ALA A 368 -6.09 -8.11 2.82
CA ALA A 368 -5.84 -6.92 3.63
C ALA A 368 -6.03 -5.66 2.78
N ARG A 369 -7.19 -5.01 2.89
CA ARG A 369 -7.59 -3.87 2.04
C ARG A 369 -6.61 -2.70 2.12
N TYR A 370 -6.06 -2.41 3.29
CA TYR A 370 -5.11 -1.33 3.51
C TYR A 370 -3.65 -1.80 3.47
N GLY A 371 -3.40 -3.05 3.08
CA GLY A 371 -2.06 -3.63 2.99
C GLY A 371 -1.12 -2.85 2.06
N HIS A 372 -1.66 -2.20 1.05
CA HIS A 372 -0.89 -1.36 0.12
C HIS A 372 -0.26 -0.10 0.75
N LEU A 373 -0.67 0.28 1.95
CA LEU A 373 -0.09 1.37 2.75
C LEU A 373 0.76 0.85 3.91
N SER A 374 0.71 -0.45 4.19
CA SER A 374 1.20 -1.02 5.43
C SER A 374 2.70 -0.81 5.64
N TRP A 375 3.52 -1.00 4.61
CA TRP A 375 4.96 -0.90 4.77
C TRP A 375 5.43 0.55 4.94
N ILE A 376 4.83 1.51 4.20
CA ILE A 376 5.19 2.92 4.37
C ILE A 376 4.74 3.44 5.74
N LEU A 377 3.56 3.04 6.22
CA LEU A 377 3.09 3.37 7.56
C LEU A 377 4.00 2.78 8.64
N SER A 378 4.42 1.52 8.49
CA SER A 378 5.37 0.88 9.41
C SER A 378 6.74 1.54 9.38
N TYR A 379 7.22 1.95 8.20
CA TYR A 379 8.46 2.69 8.05
C TYR A 379 8.41 4.02 8.80
N VAL A 380 7.39 4.84 8.53
CA VAL A 380 7.20 6.14 9.16
C VAL A 380 7.07 6.00 10.67
N ARG A 381 6.28 5.04 11.14
CA ARG A 381 6.15 4.73 12.56
C ARG A 381 7.50 4.36 13.19
N GLY A 382 8.27 3.49 12.57
CA GLY A 382 9.59 3.09 13.06
C GLY A 382 10.57 4.27 13.15
N GLN A 383 10.51 5.23 12.22
CA GLN A 383 11.29 6.46 12.30
C GLN A 383 10.83 7.36 13.45
N ALA A 384 9.51 7.49 13.64
CA ALA A 384 8.93 8.26 14.73
C ALA A 384 9.33 7.69 16.12
N GLU A 385 9.26 6.36 16.28
CA GLU A 385 9.68 5.65 17.49
C GLU A 385 11.18 5.90 17.81
N LYS A 386 12.04 5.80 16.79
CA LYS A 386 13.49 6.08 16.94
C LYS A 386 13.76 7.52 17.41
N GLN A 387 13.07 8.49 16.86
CA GLN A 387 13.22 9.89 17.26
C GLN A 387 12.79 10.13 18.71
N LEU A 388 11.68 9.52 19.15
CA LEU A 388 11.22 9.62 20.53
C LEU A 388 12.23 9.02 21.51
N LEU A 389 12.73 7.83 21.24
CA LEU A 389 13.74 7.15 22.08
C LEU A 389 15.05 7.96 22.18
N THR A 390 15.47 8.58 21.09
CA THR A 390 16.66 9.44 21.07
C THR A 390 16.43 10.69 21.94
N ALA A 391 15.28 11.32 21.85
CA ALA A 391 14.93 12.50 22.65
C ALA A 391 14.88 12.17 24.16
N GLU A 392 14.30 11.02 24.52
CA GLU A 392 14.24 10.55 25.92
C GLU A 392 15.64 10.29 26.50
N ARG A 393 16.54 9.66 25.75
CA ARG A 393 17.93 9.42 26.18
C ARG A 393 18.71 10.71 26.37
N SER A 394 18.55 11.68 25.49
CA SER A 394 19.20 12.98 25.59
C SER A 394 18.75 13.76 26.84
N THR A 395 17.45 13.68 27.16
CA THR A 395 16.88 14.33 28.36
C THR A 395 17.41 13.68 29.66
N THR A 396 17.51 12.34 29.66
CA THR A 396 18.04 11.62 30.85
C THR A 396 19.53 11.82 31.06
N SER A 397 20.29 12.02 29.97
CA SER A 397 21.74 12.34 30.08
C SER A 397 22.01 13.76 30.54
N ALA A 398 21.11 14.72 30.28
CA ALA A 398 21.23 16.09 30.70
C ALA A 398 20.83 16.35 32.19
N LEU A 399 20.19 15.34 32.80
CA LEU A 399 19.76 15.36 34.21
C LEU A 399 20.74 14.62 35.15
N LYS A 400 21.79 14.01 34.61
CA LYS A 400 22.94 13.44 35.36
C LYS A 400 24.13 14.34 35.28
#